data_f55d82785acda3b69ecceafdc4a379b4
#
_entry.id   f55d82785acda3b69ecceafdc4a379b4
#
_cell.length_a   1.000
_cell.length_b   1.000
_cell.length_c   1.000
_cell.angle_alpha   90.00
_cell.angle_beta   90.00
_cell.angle_gamma   90.00
#
_symmetry.space_group_name_H-M   'P 1'
#
loop_
_entity.id
_entity.type
_entity.pdbx_description
1 polymer ?
#
loop_
_entity_poly.entity_id
_entity_poly.type
_entity_poly.pdbx_seq_one_letter_code
_entity_poly.pdbx_strand_id
1 'polypeptide(L)'
;MHQVYEQAVKQYFPDYMGLVFEKMCQEYLLRYATDLPILLSDIGQWWGTDAKNRKEIQIDIVGMSVERNEYLIGSCKYRNEKIGIEELELIRRYALVFRKNGTFHYYIFSKGGFTPALIEAADKGEVTLLTLDDLYK
;
A
#
# COMPACT_ATOMS: atom_id res chain seq x y z
N MET A 1 0.65 -0.59 37.49
CA MET A 1 -0.01 0.19 36.46
C MET A 1 0.96 0.80 35.44
N HIS A 2 2.05 1.43 35.91
CA HIS A 2 3.02 1.99 35.00
C HIS A 2 3.64 0.98 34.05
N GLN A 3 3.96 -0.20 34.55
CA GLN A 3 4.59 -1.24 33.70
C GLN A 3 3.65 -1.69 32.59
N VAL A 4 2.36 -1.86 32.90
CA VAL A 4 1.38 -2.28 31.90
C VAL A 4 1.23 -1.19 30.83
N TYR A 5 1.16 0.06 31.27
CA TYR A 5 1.04 1.18 30.35
C TYR A 5 2.26 1.31 29.42
N GLU A 6 3.46 1.20 30.00
CA GLU A 6 4.69 1.31 29.23
C GLU A 6 4.81 0.17 28.21
N GLN A 7 4.45 -1.05 28.59
CA GLN A 7 4.46 -2.18 27.67
C GLN A 7 3.47 -1.99 26.54
N ALA A 8 2.27 -1.51 26.86
CA ALA A 8 1.26 -1.24 25.84
C ALA A 8 1.72 -0.18 24.85
N VAL A 9 2.30 0.92 25.35
CA VAL A 9 2.83 1.98 24.49
C VAL A 9 3.95 1.47 23.60
N LYS A 10 4.90 0.73 24.17
CA LYS A 10 6.01 0.16 23.39
C LYS A 10 5.52 -0.83 22.35
N GLN A 11 4.53 -1.64 22.70
CA GLN A 11 3.98 -2.65 21.81
C GLN A 11 3.25 -2.03 20.62
N TYR A 12 2.51 -0.94 20.83
CA TYR A 12 1.75 -0.29 19.78
C TYR A 12 2.51 0.77 19.01
N PHE A 13 3.69 1.15 19.46
CA PHE A 13 4.44 2.21 18.82
C PHE A 13 4.79 1.93 17.36
N PRO A 14 5.26 0.71 16.99
CA PRO A 14 5.50 0.40 15.58
C PRO A 14 4.24 0.48 14.75
N ASP A 15 3.10 0.03 15.29
CA ASP A 15 1.82 0.10 14.59
C ASP A 15 1.40 1.55 14.37
N TYR A 16 1.66 2.41 15.35
CA TYR A 16 1.37 3.83 15.22
C TYR A 16 2.16 4.46 14.07
N MET A 17 3.45 4.17 13.97
CA MET A 17 4.28 4.69 12.90
C MET A 17 3.84 4.15 11.54
N GLY A 18 3.39 2.90 11.50
CA GLY A 18 2.82 2.32 10.29
C GLY A 18 1.59 3.08 9.82
N LEU A 19 0.72 3.43 10.75
CA LEU A 19 -0.49 4.21 10.44
C LEU A 19 -0.14 5.62 9.95
N VAL A 20 0.84 6.26 10.57
CA VAL A 20 1.30 7.59 10.14
C VAL A 20 1.84 7.51 8.72
N PHE A 21 2.70 6.53 8.45
CA PHE A 21 3.27 6.34 7.12
C PHE A 21 2.18 6.09 6.08
N GLU A 22 1.20 5.28 6.42
CA GLU A 22 0.09 4.97 5.53
C GLU A 22 -0.70 6.24 5.17
N LYS A 23 -0.96 7.09 6.15
CA LYS A 23 -1.62 8.37 5.89
C LYS A 23 -0.78 9.29 5.02
N MET A 24 0.53 9.31 5.25
CA MET A 24 1.44 10.08 4.41
C MET A 24 1.38 9.62 2.96
N CYS A 25 1.32 8.31 2.74
CA CYS A 25 1.21 7.75 1.40
C CYS A 25 -0.10 8.15 0.73
N GLN A 26 -1.20 8.09 1.46
CA GLN A 26 -2.51 8.49 0.94
C GLN A 26 -2.53 9.97 0.57
N GLU A 27 -2.01 10.82 1.43
CA GLU A 27 -1.95 12.26 1.16
C GLU A 27 -1.06 12.57 -0.03
N TYR A 28 0.07 11.88 -0.15
CA TYR A 28 0.95 12.04 -1.30
C TYR A 28 0.21 11.75 -2.61
N LEU A 29 -0.55 10.65 -2.64
CA LEU A 29 -1.28 10.29 -3.85
C LEU A 29 -2.36 11.30 -4.19
N LEU A 30 -3.01 11.88 -3.19
CA LEU A 30 -4.08 12.85 -3.42
C LEU A 30 -3.56 14.24 -3.81
N ARG A 31 -2.41 14.65 -3.29
CA ARG A 31 -1.96 16.03 -3.40
C ARG A 31 -0.76 16.25 -4.30
N TYR A 32 0.19 15.34 -4.31
CA TYR A 32 1.51 15.61 -4.87
C TYR A 32 1.88 14.76 -6.07
N ALA A 33 1.27 13.63 -6.25
CA ALA A 33 1.59 12.76 -7.38
C ALA A 33 0.86 13.28 -8.63
N THR A 34 1.60 13.99 -9.49
CA THR A 34 1.04 14.54 -10.71
C THR A 34 1.00 13.54 -11.86
N ASP A 35 1.73 12.44 -11.71
CA ASP A 35 1.88 11.43 -12.76
C ASP A 35 1.06 10.17 -12.50
N LEU A 36 -0.06 10.34 -11.80
CA LEU A 36 -0.96 9.20 -11.56
C LEU A 36 -1.60 8.75 -12.87
N PRO A 37 -1.68 7.44 -13.08
CA PRO A 37 -2.30 6.91 -14.31
C PRO A 37 -3.81 7.12 -14.34
N ILE A 38 -4.43 7.40 -13.20
CA ILE A 38 -5.87 7.62 -13.11
C ILE A 38 -6.16 8.86 -12.27
N LEU A 39 -7.29 9.47 -12.53
CA LEU A 39 -7.77 10.60 -11.75
C LEU A 39 -8.56 10.07 -10.56
N LEU A 40 -8.01 10.19 -9.35
CA LEU A 40 -8.62 9.63 -8.15
C LEU A 40 -9.80 10.47 -7.68
N SER A 41 -10.93 9.81 -7.42
CA SER A 41 -12.10 10.44 -6.81
C SER A 41 -12.16 10.16 -5.32
N ASP A 42 -11.59 9.04 -4.87
CA ASP A 42 -11.62 8.64 -3.47
C ASP A 42 -10.43 7.74 -3.20
N ILE A 43 -9.99 7.71 -1.95
CA ILE A 43 -8.87 6.88 -1.53
C ILE A 43 -9.07 6.48 -0.06
N GLY A 44 -8.70 5.25 0.28
CA GLY A 44 -8.81 4.75 1.64
C GLY A 44 -8.32 3.32 1.75
N GLN A 45 -8.47 2.77 2.95
CA GLN A 45 -8.20 1.35 3.20
C GLN A 45 -9.39 0.51 2.78
N TRP A 46 -9.14 -0.77 2.52
CA TRP A 46 -10.20 -1.73 2.26
C TRP A 46 -9.93 -3.01 3.03
N TRP A 47 -10.95 -3.54 3.65
CA TRP A 47 -10.92 -4.82 4.34
C TRP A 47 -11.98 -5.73 3.77
N GLY A 48 -11.63 -7.00 3.63
CA GLY A 48 -12.56 -7.98 3.13
C GLY A 48 -12.14 -9.38 3.51
N THR A 49 -12.89 -10.35 3.02
CA THR A 49 -12.62 -11.76 3.29
C THR A 49 -12.34 -12.49 1.98
N ASP A 50 -11.21 -13.17 1.95
CA ASP A 50 -10.90 -14.10 0.89
C ASP A 50 -11.60 -15.43 1.20
N ALA A 51 -12.77 -15.63 0.61
CA ALA A 51 -13.58 -16.82 0.88
C ALA A 51 -12.87 -18.11 0.47
N LYS A 52 -12.07 -18.06 -0.58
CA LYS A 52 -11.35 -19.23 -1.09
C LYS A 52 -10.31 -19.73 -0.08
N ASN A 53 -9.58 -18.81 0.53
CA ASN A 53 -8.51 -19.14 1.49
C ASN A 53 -8.95 -18.97 2.93
N ARG A 54 -10.18 -18.53 3.16
CA ARG A 54 -10.78 -18.30 4.49
C ARG A 54 -9.93 -17.37 5.36
N LYS A 55 -9.45 -16.28 4.75
CA LYS A 55 -8.64 -15.28 5.44
C LYS A 55 -9.25 -13.92 5.30
N GLU A 56 -9.13 -13.12 6.36
CA GLU A 56 -9.37 -11.69 6.25
C GLU A 56 -8.16 -11.05 5.61
N ILE A 57 -8.41 -10.15 4.67
CA ILE A 57 -7.35 -9.42 3.98
C ILE A 57 -7.57 -7.94 4.14
N GLN A 58 -6.48 -7.20 4.06
CA GLN A 58 -6.49 -5.75 4.11
C GLN A 58 -5.67 -5.22 2.96
N ILE A 59 -6.22 -4.23 2.27
CA ILE A 59 -5.47 -3.45 1.29
C ILE A 59 -5.23 -2.08 1.90
N ASP A 60 -3.97 -1.70 2.01
CA ASP A 60 -3.61 -0.46 2.70
C ASP A 60 -4.15 0.77 1.99
N ILE A 61 -4.12 0.76 0.66
CA ILE A 61 -4.61 1.86 -0.15
C ILE A 61 -5.43 1.30 -1.30
N VAL A 62 -6.69 1.73 -1.37
CA VAL A 62 -7.52 1.53 -2.55
C VAL A 62 -7.95 2.90 -3.02
N GLY A 63 -7.53 3.29 -4.22
CA GLY A 63 -7.95 4.52 -4.85
C GLY A 63 -8.93 4.20 -5.95
N MET A 64 -10.03 4.94 -5.99
CA MET A 64 -11.05 4.79 -7.04
C MET A 64 -10.92 5.93 -8.02
N SER A 65 -11.02 5.61 -9.31
CA SER A 65 -10.97 6.64 -10.32
C SER A 65 -12.34 7.30 -10.51
N VAL A 66 -12.33 8.49 -11.11
CA VAL A 66 -13.55 9.13 -11.58
C VAL A 66 -14.20 8.27 -12.65
N GLU A 67 -13.37 7.58 -13.44
CA GLU A 67 -13.84 6.65 -14.48
C GLU A 67 -14.03 5.26 -13.88
N ARG A 68 -14.94 4.52 -14.43
CA ARG A 68 -15.29 3.19 -13.89
C ARG A 68 -14.23 2.15 -14.16
N ASN A 69 -14.11 1.19 -13.23
CA ASN A 69 -13.29 -0.01 -13.33
C ASN A 69 -11.78 0.24 -13.34
N GLU A 70 -11.33 1.41 -12.95
CA GLU A 70 -9.91 1.65 -12.74
C GLU A 70 -9.65 1.95 -11.27
N TYR A 71 -8.68 1.25 -10.71
CA TYR A 71 -8.37 1.31 -9.28
C TYR A 71 -6.87 1.40 -9.08
N LEU A 72 -6.49 2.16 -8.07
CA LEU A 72 -5.11 2.18 -7.58
C LEU A 72 -5.06 1.28 -6.34
N ILE A 73 -4.16 0.30 -6.35
CA ILE A 73 -3.97 -0.63 -5.24
C ILE A 73 -2.59 -0.40 -4.68
N GLY A 74 -2.50 -0.06 -3.40
CA GLY A 74 -1.24 0.28 -2.79
C GLY A 74 -0.95 -0.46 -1.52
N SER A 75 0.33 -0.71 -1.27
CA SER A 75 0.84 -1.30 -0.05
C SER A 75 1.83 -0.34 0.59
N CYS A 76 1.75 -0.21 1.91
CA CYS A 76 2.62 0.67 2.69
C CYS A 76 3.39 -0.16 3.70
N LYS A 77 4.73 -0.15 3.59
CA LYS A 77 5.59 -0.95 4.46
C LYS A 77 6.59 -0.05 5.19
N TYR A 78 6.33 0.19 6.45
CA TYR A 78 7.22 0.97 7.31
C TYR A 78 8.16 0.02 8.04
N ARG A 79 9.11 -0.55 7.29
CA ARG A 79 10.10 -1.51 7.79
C ARG A 79 11.48 -1.13 7.28
N ASN A 80 12.51 -1.63 7.97
CA ASN A 80 13.88 -1.44 7.53
C ASN A 80 14.27 -2.42 6.42
N GLU A 81 13.59 -3.55 6.32
CA GLU A 81 13.87 -4.56 5.31
C GLU A 81 13.39 -4.10 3.94
N LYS A 82 14.08 -4.56 2.91
CA LYS A 82 13.66 -4.33 1.54
C LYS A 82 12.42 -5.16 1.22
N ILE A 83 11.53 -4.57 0.45
CA ILE A 83 10.30 -5.25 0.03
C ILE A 83 10.56 -5.94 -1.30
N GLY A 84 10.16 -7.19 -1.38
CA GLY A 84 10.42 -8.04 -2.54
C GLY A 84 9.21 -8.23 -3.44
N ILE A 85 9.41 -9.01 -4.48
CA ILE A 85 8.39 -9.28 -5.51
C ILE A 85 7.15 -9.94 -4.91
N GLU A 86 7.30 -10.63 -3.77
CA GLU A 86 6.20 -11.31 -3.10
C GLU A 86 5.09 -10.34 -2.72
N GLU A 87 5.45 -9.11 -2.38
CA GLU A 87 4.45 -8.10 -2.03
C GLU A 87 3.59 -7.72 -3.24
N LEU A 88 4.20 -7.60 -4.41
CA LEU A 88 3.45 -7.32 -5.64
C LEU A 88 2.50 -8.47 -5.96
N GLU A 89 2.96 -9.70 -5.84
CA GLU A 89 2.11 -10.87 -6.06
C GLU A 89 0.94 -10.90 -5.08
N LEU A 90 1.21 -10.54 -3.81
CA LEU A 90 0.19 -10.50 -2.77
C LEU A 90 -0.90 -9.46 -3.08
N ILE A 91 -0.50 -8.23 -3.41
CA ILE A 91 -1.49 -7.19 -3.68
C ILE A 91 -2.28 -7.45 -4.95
N ARG A 92 -1.69 -8.14 -5.94
CA ARG A 92 -2.42 -8.60 -7.11
C ARG A 92 -3.54 -9.55 -6.74
N ARG A 93 -3.27 -10.51 -5.85
CA ARG A 93 -4.31 -11.44 -5.38
C ARG A 93 -5.39 -10.70 -4.61
N TYR A 94 -5.00 -9.77 -3.76
CA TYR A 94 -5.96 -8.99 -2.97
C TYR A 94 -6.84 -8.11 -3.85
N ALA A 95 -6.28 -7.56 -4.91
CA ALA A 95 -7.04 -6.76 -5.86
C ALA A 95 -8.18 -7.57 -6.49
N LEU A 96 -7.92 -8.83 -6.80
CA LEU A 96 -8.94 -9.72 -7.37
C LEU A 96 -10.04 -10.07 -6.36
N VAL A 97 -9.71 -10.11 -5.07
CA VAL A 97 -10.73 -10.28 -4.03
C VAL A 97 -11.60 -9.03 -3.93
N PHE A 98 -10.98 -7.86 -4.04
CA PHE A 98 -11.69 -6.58 -4.02
C PHE A 98 -12.62 -6.42 -5.22
N ARG A 99 -12.13 -6.71 -6.43
CA ARG A 99 -12.93 -6.64 -7.67
C ARG A 99 -12.42 -7.68 -8.65
N LYS A 100 -13.32 -8.49 -9.20
CA LYS A 100 -12.95 -9.52 -10.17
C LYS A 100 -12.56 -8.95 -11.52
N ASN A 101 -13.25 -7.89 -11.93
CA ASN A 101 -13.03 -7.26 -13.23
C ASN A 101 -12.67 -5.79 -13.01
N GLY A 102 -11.46 -5.42 -13.31
CA GLY A 102 -11.01 -4.06 -13.17
C GLY A 102 -9.62 -3.89 -13.73
N THR A 103 -9.25 -2.65 -13.96
CA THR A 103 -7.87 -2.29 -14.29
C THR A 103 -7.20 -1.78 -13.03
N PHE A 104 -6.10 -2.40 -12.66
CA PHE A 104 -5.42 -2.08 -11.41
C PHE A 104 -4.06 -1.48 -11.68
N HIS A 105 -3.77 -0.41 -10.95
CA HIS A 105 -2.47 0.25 -10.96
C HIS A 105 -1.86 0.05 -9.59
N TYR A 106 -0.71 -0.62 -9.52
CA TYR A 106 -0.12 -1.07 -8.26
C TYR A 106 0.97 -0.11 -7.81
N TYR A 107 0.93 0.23 -6.52
CA TYR A 107 1.89 1.11 -5.87
C TYR A 107 2.41 0.45 -4.61
N ILE A 108 3.71 0.50 -4.38
CA ILE A 108 4.29 0.01 -3.13
C ILE A 108 5.17 1.12 -2.56
N PHE A 109 4.86 1.47 -1.32
CA PHE A 109 5.61 2.46 -0.56
C PHE A 109 6.43 1.73 0.50
N SER A 110 7.72 1.99 0.59
CA SER A 110 8.58 1.32 1.54
C SER A 110 9.60 2.28 2.15
N LYS A 111 9.77 2.18 3.45
CA LYS A 111 10.82 2.89 4.16
C LYS A 111 12.19 2.28 3.85
N GLY A 112 12.28 0.96 3.81
CA GLY A 112 13.54 0.23 3.68
C GLY A 112 14.01 -0.02 2.26
N GLY A 113 13.22 0.39 1.27
CA GLY A 113 13.58 0.19 -0.13
C GLY A 113 13.02 -1.09 -0.72
N PHE A 114 13.61 -1.51 -1.84
CA PHE A 114 13.07 -2.60 -2.65
C PHE A 114 14.17 -3.52 -3.14
N THR A 115 13.81 -4.80 -3.32
CA THR A 115 14.75 -5.77 -3.88
C THR A 115 14.96 -5.54 -5.39
N PRO A 116 16.08 -6.04 -5.97
CA PRO A 116 16.30 -5.91 -7.41
C PRO A 116 15.17 -6.50 -8.26
N ALA A 117 14.59 -7.62 -7.82
CA ALA A 117 13.48 -8.25 -8.56
C ALA A 117 12.26 -7.33 -8.64
N LEU A 118 11.94 -6.65 -7.55
CA LEU A 118 10.81 -5.73 -7.54
C LEU A 118 11.12 -4.47 -8.36
N ILE A 119 12.35 -3.97 -8.29
CA ILE A 119 12.77 -2.83 -9.11
C ILE A 119 12.66 -3.17 -10.60
N GLU A 120 13.04 -4.38 -10.97
CA GLU A 120 12.90 -4.83 -12.35
C GLU A 120 11.43 -4.85 -12.79
N ALA A 121 10.54 -5.32 -11.93
CA ALA A 121 9.11 -5.29 -12.22
C ALA A 121 8.61 -3.87 -12.43
N ALA A 122 9.10 -2.92 -11.63
CA ALA A 122 8.75 -1.51 -11.80
C ALA A 122 9.26 -0.95 -13.12
N ASP A 123 10.46 -1.34 -13.53
CA ASP A 123 11.02 -0.91 -14.82
C ASP A 123 10.20 -1.42 -16.00
N LYS A 124 9.51 -2.54 -15.81
CA LYS A 124 8.60 -3.10 -16.83
C LYS A 124 7.20 -2.48 -16.78
N GLY A 125 6.97 -1.55 -15.86
CA GLY A 125 5.67 -0.90 -15.74
C GLY A 125 4.62 -1.69 -14.95
N GLU A 126 5.02 -2.74 -14.25
CA GLU A 126 4.08 -3.57 -13.49
C GLU A 126 3.69 -2.98 -12.14
N VAL A 127 4.50 -2.09 -11.60
CA VAL A 127 4.28 -1.48 -10.29
C VAL A 127 5.03 -0.15 -10.22
N THR A 128 4.53 0.77 -9.41
CA THR A 128 5.22 2.02 -9.10
C THR A 128 5.76 1.94 -7.67
N LEU A 129 7.04 2.24 -7.50
CA LEU A 129 7.72 2.13 -6.22
C LEU A 129 8.11 3.51 -5.71
N LEU A 130 7.77 3.78 -4.45
CA LEU A 130 8.07 5.05 -3.80
C LEU A 130 8.68 4.78 -2.43
N THR A 131 9.75 5.51 -2.11
CA THR A 131 10.40 5.42 -0.80
C THR A 131 9.87 6.51 0.11
N LEU A 132 10.24 6.44 1.39
CA LEU A 132 9.91 7.50 2.35
C LEU A 132 10.46 8.85 1.88
N ASP A 133 11.65 8.87 1.32
CA ASP A 133 12.26 10.10 0.80
C ASP A 133 11.43 10.72 -0.32
N ASP A 134 10.81 9.89 -1.15
CA ASP A 134 9.98 10.37 -2.25
C ASP A 134 8.76 11.15 -1.75
N LEU A 135 8.29 10.84 -0.55
CA LEU A 135 7.12 11.52 0.02
C LEU A 135 7.43 12.95 0.45
N TYR A 136 8.70 13.30 0.61
CA TYR A 136 9.13 14.64 1.02
C TYR A 136 9.55 15.54 -0.14
N LYS A 137 9.52 15.05 -1.35
CA LYS A 137 9.92 15.83 -2.52
C LYS A 137 8.82 16.66 -3.12
#